data_25606967d6551d7f05580032bd7ce47c
#
_entry.id   25606967d6551d7f05580032bd7ce47c
#
_cell.length_a   1.000
_cell.length_b   1.000
_cell.length_c   1.000
_cell.angle_alpha   90.00
_cell.angle_beta   90.00
_cell.angle_gamma   90.00
#
_symmetry.space_group_name_H-M   'P 1'
#
loop_
_entity.id
_entity.type
_entity.pdbx_description
1 polymer ?
#
loop_
_entity_poly.entity_id
_entity_poly.type
_entity_poly.pdbx_seq_one_letter_code
_entity_poly.pdbx_strand_id
1 'polypeptide(L)'
;MAKNRDRKILHSIDKANVLDSSRLWRKVVNEMAAEYPEVEVHHLYVDNAAMQLIVNPTQFDVIVTENMLGDILSDESAALGGSLGMLPSASLGGKISLFEPSHGSAPDIAGQGIANPIATILSAAMLLRFSAKNEAAARAIEAAVNAVLADNIKTPDLADESSKVVGTMEMAQIIADRI
;
A
#
# COMPACT_ATOMS: atom_id res chain seq x y z
N MET A 1 8.17 -10.86 4.81
CA MET A 1 7.06 -10.69 3.84
C MET A 1 7.37 -11.37 2.51
N ALA A 2 8.44 -11.07 1.81
CA ALA A 2 8.74 -11.59 0.47
C ALA A 2 8.66 -13.12 0.34
N LYS A 3 9.22 -13.88 1.30
CA LYS A 3 9.15 -15.36 1.28
C LYS A 3 7.73 -15.94 1.26
N ASN A 4 6.72 -15.17 1.66
CA ASN A 4 5.31 -15.59 1.71
C ASN A 4 4.53 -15.14 0.46
N ARG A 5 5.19 -14.50 -0.49
CA ARG A 5 4.63 -14.10 -1.79
C ARG A 5 4.91 -15.17 -2.83
N ASP A 6 4.06 -15.28 -3.82
CA ASP A 6 4.22 -16.29 -4.89
C ASP A 6 5.48 -16.04 -5.72
N ARG A 7 5.78 -14.76 -6.02
CA ARG A 7 6.95 -14.36 -6.82
C ARG A 7 8.25 -14.40 -6.05
N LYS A 8 8.21 -14.11 -4.73
CA LYS A 8 9.37 -14.07 -3.83
C LYS A 8 10.48 -13.11 -4.28
N ILE A 9 10.10 -11.99 -4.88
CA ILE A 9 11.03 -10.96 -5.35
C ILE A 9 11.05 -9.82 -4.34
N LEU A 10 12.26 -9.43 -3.90
CA LEU A 10 12.49 -8.30 -3.01
C LEU A 10 13.33 -7.24 -3.72
N HIS A 11 12.77 -6.05 -3.90
CA HIS A 11 13.54 -4.88 -4.33
C HIS A 11 13.99 -4.08 -3.11
N SER A 12 15.30 -4.02 -2.88
CA SER A 12 15.92 -3.18 -1.86
C SER A 12 16.30 -1.85 -2.49
N ILE A 13 15.67 -0.78 -2.01
CA ILE A 13 15.84 0.57 -2.57
C ILE A 13 16.67 1.42 -1.61
N ASP A 14 17.68 2.09 -2.16
CA ASP A 14 18.64 2.89 -1.42
C ASP A 14 19.27 4.00 -2.28
N LYS A 15 20.19 4.76 -1.71
CA LYS A 15 21.04 5.74 -2.41
C LYS A 15 22.53 5.48 -2.17
N ALA A 16 22.97 4.22 -2.26
CA ALA A 16 24.32 3.78 -1.93
C ALA A 16 25.43 4.40 -2.80
N ASN A 17 25.09 4.95 -3.96
CA ASN A 17 26.03 5.71 -4.80
C ASN A 17 26.42 7.07 -4.18
N VAL A 18 25.66 7.59 -3.21
CA VAL A 18 25.88 8.89 -2.58
C VAL A 18 26.04 8.77 -1.06
N LEU A 19 25.17 8.00 -0.37
CA LEU A 19 25.06 7.98 1.07
C LEU A 19 25.77 6.76 1.70
N ASP A 20 26.57 7.00 2.72
CA ASP A 20 27.22 5.92 3.49
C ASP A 20 26.21 5.10 4.30
N SER A 21 25.14 5.74 4.83
CA SER A 21 24.04 5.03 5.47
C SER A 21 23.37 4.03 4.53
N SER A 22 23.19 4.39 3.27
CA SER A 22 22.63 3.50 2.24
C SER A 22 23.60 2.38 1.84
N ARG A 23 24.92 2.61 1.91
CA ARG A 23 25.92 1.54 1.74
C ARG A 23 25.85 0.52 2.88
N LEU A 24 25.66 0.99 4.12
CA LEU A 24 25.44 0.12 5.27
C LEU A 24 24.12 -0.65 5.13
N TRP A 25 23.03 0.03 4.72
CA TRP A 25 21.75 -0.61 4.42
C TRP A 25 21.91 -1.78 3.45
N ARG A 26 22.53 -1.53 2.30
CA ARG A 26 22.77 -2.54 1.26
C ARG A 26 23.59 -3.72 1.76
N LYS A 27 24.62 -3.44 2.58
CA LYS A 27 25.43 -4.49 3.21
C LYS A 27 24.57 -5.38 4.10
N VAL A 28 23.76 -4.80 4.99
CA VAL A 28 22.88 -5.55 5.90
C VAL A 28 21.86 -6.37 5.12
N VAL A 29 21.24 -5.79 4.08
CA VAL A 29 20.29 -6.52 3.23
C VAL A 29 20.95 -7.73 2.57
N ASN A 30 22.19 -7.60 2.07
CA ASN A 30 22.92 -8.72 1.47
C ASN A 30 23.26 -9.81 2.50
N GLU A 31 23.65 -9.43 3.71
CA GLU A 31 23.91 -10.37 4.80
C GLU A 31 22.65 -11.17 5.16
N MET A 32 21.50 -10.47 5.30
CA MET A 32 20.22 -11.11 5.57
C MET A 32 19.72 -11.96 4.41
N ALA A 33 19.95 -11.57 3.17
CA ALA A 33 19.53 -12.32 1.99
C ALA A 33 20.12 -13.74 1.97
N ALA A 34 21.32 -13.92 2.50
CA ALA A 34 21.95 -15.23 2.61
C ALA A 34 21.15 -16.22 3.50
N GLU A 35 20.34 -15.71 4.42
CA GLU A 35 19.47 -16.52 5.28
C GLU A 35 18.15 -16.94 4.60
N TYR A 36 17.86 -16.36 3.43
CA TYR A 36 16.60 -16.55 2.68
C TYR A 36 16.88 -16.85 1.20
N PRO A 37 17.55 -17.97 0.89
CA PRO A 37 17.99 -18.28 -0.48
C PRO A 37 16.84 -18.45 -1.47
N GLU A 38 15.60 -18.62 -0.98
CA GLU A 38 14.40 -18.70 -1.80
C GLU A 38 13.87 -17.33 -2.26
N VAL A 39 14.41 -16.21 -1.75
CA VAL A 39 14.00 -14.84 -2.10
C VAL A 39 15.02 -14.24 -3.05
N GLU A 40 14.56 -13.85 -4.22
CA GLU A 40 15.38 -13.12 -5.18
C GLU A 40 15.48 -11.65 -4.79
N VAL A 41 16.69 -11.13 -4.57
CA VAL A 41 16.94 -9.76 -4.09
C VAL A 41 17.55 -8.92 -5.21
N HIS A 42 16.89 -7.81 -5.53
CA HIS A 42 17.36 -6.79 -6.48
C HIS A 42 17.61 -5.47 -5.75
N HIS A 43 18.74 -4.83 -6.02
CA HIS A 43 19.03 -3.50 -5.51
C HIS A 43 18.77 -2.44 -6.57
N LEU A 44 18.00 -1.41 -6.22
CA LEU A 44 17.78 -0.24 -7.06
C LEU A 44 18.17 1.04 -6.30
N TYR A 45 18.72 2.01 -7.02
CA TYR A 45 18.79 3.37 -6.51
C TYR A 45 17.41 4.01 -6.55
N VAL A 46 17.12 4.86 -5.57
CA VAL A 46 15.79 5.45 -5.38
C VAL A 46 15.29 6.23 -6.60
N ASP A 47 16.16 6.95 -7.28
CA ASP A 47 15.84 7.67 -8.51
C ASP A 47 15.40 6.74 -9.66
N ASN A 48 16.08 5.60 -9.80
CA ASN A 48 15.66 4.58 -10.76
C ASN A 48 14.37 3.90 -10.30
N ALA A 49 14.21 3.63 -9.01
CA ALA A 49 13.00 3.01 -8.48
C ALA A 49 11.76 3.89 -8.70
N ALA A 50 11.86 5.20 -8.46
CA ALA A 50 10.81 6.18 -8.73
C ALA A 50 10.39 6.14 -10.22
N MET A 51 11.36 6.20 -11.13
CA MET A 51 11.07 6.07 -12.56
C MET A 51 10.41 4.73 -12.90
N GLN A 52 10.91 3.63 -12.33
CA GLN A 52 10.40 2.29 -12.63
C GLN A 52 9.00 2.03 -12.05
N LEU A 53 8.63 2.67 -10.95
CA LEU A 53 7.27 2.62 -10.41
C LEU A 53 6.26 3.17 -11.42
N ILE A 54 6.61 4.23 -12.17
CA ILE A 54 5.74 4.81 -13.20
C ILE A 54 5.76 3.97 -14.47
N VAL A 55 6.95 3.55 -14.94
CA VAL A 55 7.12 2.92 -16.26
C VAL A 55 6.70 1.45 -16.25
N ASN A 56 7.04 0.71 -15.18
CA ASN A 56 6.78 -0.72 -15.07
C ASN A 56 6.51 -1.14 -13.61
N PRO A 57 5.40 -0.67 -12.99
CA PRO A 57 5.09 -0.97 -11.59
C PRO A 57 4.93 -2.47 -11.31
N THR A 58 4.52 -3.26 -12.29
CA THR A 58 4.26 -4.70 -12.14
C THR A 58 5.52 -5.54 -11.89
N GLN A 59 6.70 -5.00 -12.13
CA GLN A 59 7.96 -5.70 -11.80
C GLN A 59 8.14 -5.86 -10.30
N PHE A 60 7.63 -4.93 -9.51
CA PHE A 60 7.76 -4.96 -8.05
C PHE A 60 6.80 -5.99 -7.44
N ASP A 61 7.30 -6.77 -6.48
CA ASP A 61 6.50 -7.66 -5.64
C ASP A 61 6.53 -7.19 -4.18
N VAL A 62 7.71 -7.07 -3.61
CA VAL A 62 7.94 -6.45 -2.30
C VAL A 62 9.07 -5.45 -2.41
N ILE A 63 8.87 -4.27 -1.85
CA ILE A 63 9.90 -3.24 -1.74
C ILE A 63 10.30 -3.12 -0.27
N VAL A 64 11.61 -3.04 0.00
CA VAL A 64 12.16 -2.66 1.30
C VAL A 64 13.06 -1.45 1.12
N THR A 65 12.85 -0.45 1.96
CA THR A 65 13.65 0.78 1.95
C THR A 65 13.61 1.45 3.32
N GLU A 66 14.46 2.44 3.55
CA GLU A 66 14.40 3.25 4.76
C GLU A 66 13.22 4.23 4.73
N ASN A 67 12.88 4.79 5.89
CA ASN A 67 11.63 5.53 6.10
C ASN A 67 11.43 6.69 5.13
N MET A 68 12.42 7.57 4.98
CA MET A 68 12.26 8.78 4.16
C MET A 68 12.05 8.45 2.67
N LEU A 69 12.82 7.50 2.13
CA LEU A 69 12.65 7.07 0.75
C LEU A 69 11.35 6.29 0.58
N GLY A 70 10.96 5.52 1.60
CA GLY A 70 9.71 4.76 1.62
C GLY A 70 8.48 5.66 1.57
N ASP A 71 8.46 6.73 2.35
CA ASP A 71 7.36 7.71 2.37
C ASP A 71 7.17 8.36 0.99
N ILE A 72 8.29 8.78 0.34
CA ILE A 72 8.23 9.38 -0.99
C ILE A 72 7.71 8.38 -2.03
N LEU A 73 8.25 7.16 -2.05
CA LEU A 73 7.88 6.15 -3.04
C LEU A 73 6.47 5.60 -2.83
N SER A 74 5.99 5.53 -1.57
CA SER A 74 4.61 5.10 -1.30
C SER A 74 3.59 6.12 -1.78
N ASP A 75 3.85 7.42 -1.59
CA ASP A 75 2.99 8.49 -2.09
C ASP A 75 2.98 8.55 -3.63
N GLU A 76 4.15 8.38 -4.26
CA GLU A 76 4.23 8.22 -5.71
C GLU A 76 3.43 7.00 -6.20
N SER A 77 3.55 5.88 -5.50
CA SER A 77 2.79 4.67 -5.82
C SER A 77 1.28 4.83 -5.63
N ALA A 78 0.85 5.68 -4.69
CA ALA A 78 -0.55 6.03 -4.51
C ALA A 78 -1.16 6.68 -5.73
N ALA A 79 -0.38 7.54 -6.41
CA ALA A 79 -0.82 8.18 -7.65
C ALA A 79 -1.14 7.17 -8.76
N LEU A 80 -0.45 6.02 -8.79
CA LEU A 80 -0.76 4.92 -9.72
C LEU A 80 -2.11 4.26 -9.42
N GLY A 81 -2.50 4.22 -8.14
CA GLY A 81 -3.80 3.73 -7.68
C GLY A 81 -4.93 4.75 -7.84
N GLY A 82 -4.61 5.97 -8.26
CA GLY A 82 -5.54 7.07 -8.52
C GLY A 82 -5.81 7.98 -7.32
N SER A 83 -5.59 7.56 -6.09
CA SER A 83 -5.81 8.37 -4.88
C SER A 83 -5.08 7.82 -3.66
N LEU A 84 -4.59 8.72 -2.80
CA LEU A 84 -4.12 8.38 -1.44
C LEU A 84 -5.20 7.71 -0.59
N GLY A 85 -6.47 8.00 -0.85
CA GLY A 85 -7.63 7.37 -0.21
C GLY A 85 -7.77 5.86 -0.49
N MET A 86 -6.89 5.28 -1.31
CA MET A 86 -6.84 3.85 -1.63
C MET A 86 -5.78 3.07 -0.84
N LEU A 87 -4.86 3.75 -0.15
CA LEU A 87 -3.69 3.10 0.47
C LEU A 87 -3.90 2.76 1.95
N PRO A 88 -4.07 1.48 2.30
CA PRO A 88 -3.99 1.01 3.68
C PRO A 88 -2.54 0.93 4.14
N SER A 89 -2.33 1.02 5.45
CA SER A 89 -1.03 0.83 6.09
C SER A 89 -1.13 -0.03 7.35
N ALA A 90 -0.01 -0.67 7.71
CA ALA A 90 0.11 -1.44 8.93
C ALA A 90 1.53 -1.38 9.48
N SER A 91 1.68 -0.99 10.75
CA SER A 91 2.92 -1.13 11.51
C SER A 91 2.88 -2.44 12.30
N LEU A 92 3.68 -3.39 11.87
CA LEU A 92 3.74 -4.77 12.40
C LEU A 92 5.09 -5.03 13.08
N GLY A 93 5.15 -6.04 13.95
CA GLY A 93 6.40 -6.53 14.54
C GLY A 93 6.60 -6.19 16.01
N GLY A 94 5.74 -5.38 16.62
CA GLY A 94 5.70 -5.13 18.08
C GLY A 94 4.72 -6.05 18.80
N LYS A 95 4.54 -5.81 20.12
CA LYS A 95 3.47 -6.44 20.90
C LYS A 95 2.08 -5.96 20.49
N ILE A 96 2.01 -4.75 20.00
CA ILE A 96 0.79 -4.09 19.53
C ILE A 96 1.06 -3.68 18.08
N SER A 97 0.12 -3.97 17.18
CA SER A 97 0.16 -3.53 15.79
C SER A 97 -0.76 -2.33 15.60
N LEU A 98 -0.39 -1.41 14.71
CA LEU A 98 -1.21 -0.28 14.30
C LEU A 98 -1.68 -0.49 12.85
N PHE A 99 -2.93 -0.21 12.58
CA PHE A 99 -3.54 -0.27 11.25
C PHE A 99 -4.24 1.04 10.99
N GLU A 100 -3.82 1.74 9.98
CA GLU A 100 -4.31 3.07 9.62
C GLU A 100 -4.15 3.31 8.12
N PRO A 101 -4.90 4.25 7.52
CA PRO A 101 -4.61 4.67 6.15
C PRO A 101 -3.27 5.42 6.09
N SER A 102 -2.62 5.41 4.93
CA SER A 102 -1.36 6.15 4.71
C SER A 102 -1.58 7.66 4.64
N HIS A 103 -2.78 8.11 4.25
CA HIS A 103 -3.10 9.54 4.15
C HIS A 103 -3.29 10.23 5.50
N GLY A 104 -3.08 11.54 5.52
CA GLY A 104 -3.33 12.40 6.69
C GLY A 104 -4.81 12.71 6.93
N SER A 105 -5.07 13.74 7.74
CA SER A 105 -6.41 14.13 8.22
C SER A 105 -7.24 14.95 7.24
N ALA A 106 -6.65 15.48 6.16
CA ALA A 106 -7.30 16.29 5.13
C ALA A 106 -8.26 17.38 5.68
N PRO A 107 -7.76 18.34 6.47
CA PRO A 107 -8.59 19.32 7.17
C PRO A 107 -9.47 20.14 6.23
N ASP A 108 -9.02 20.35 4.99
CA ASP A 108 -9.72 21.16 3.99
C ASP A 108 -11.07 20.57 3.56
N ILE A 109 -11.27 19.26 3.69
CA ILE A 109 -12.50 18.56 3.33
C ILE A 109 -13.24 18.03 4.55
N ALA A 110 -12.78 18.35 5.77
CA ALA A 110 -13.42 17.89 7.00
C ALA A 110 -14.88 18.35 7.08
N GLY A 111 -15.79 17.43 7.41
CA GLY A 111 -17.23 17.70 7.52
C GLY A 111 -17.99 17.76 6.19
N GLN A 112 -17.32 17.70 5.04
CA GLN A 112 -17.98 17.75 3.72
C GLN A 112 -18.56 16.41 3.26
N GLY A 113 -18.19 15.29 3.92
CA GLY A 113 -18.70 13.96 3.57
C GLY A 113 -18.21 13.42 2.22
N ILE A 114 -17.07 13.91 1.72
CA ILE A 114 -16.52 13.56 0.40
C ILE A 114 -15.24 12.73 0.46
N ALA A 115 -14.65 12.55 1.64
CA ALA A 115 -13.44 11.77 1.81
C ALA A 115 -13.65 10.31 1.42
N ASN A 116 -12.67 9.73 0.74
CA ASN A 116 -12.67 8.31 0.36
C ASN A 116 -12.40 7.43 1.59
N PRO A 117 -13.32 6.52 2.00
CA PRO A 117 -13.13 5.67 3.17
C PRO A 117 -12.38 4.37 2.88
N ILE A 118 -12.04 4.08 1.61
CA ILE A 118 -11.53 2.76 1.18
C ILE A 118 -10.23 2.40 1.89
N ALA A 119 -9.28 3.33 2.02
CA ALA A 119 -8.01 3.06 2.71
C ALA A 119 -8.23 2.61 4.17
N THR A 120 -9.16 3.24 4.88
CA THR A 120 -9.53 2.85 6.26
C THR A 120 -10.19 1.47 6.30
N ILE A 121 -11.09 1.19 5.36
CA ILE A 121 -11.75 -0.12 5.23
C ILE A 121 -10.73 -1.22 4.93
N LEU A 122 -9.78 -0.97 4.02
CA LEU A 122 -8.71 -1.90 3.71
C LEU A 122 -7.72 -2.07 4.87
N SER A 123 -7.49 -1.01 5.68
CA SER A 123 -6.71 -1.13 6.92
C SER A 123 -7.39 -2.05 7.92
N ALA A 124 -8.72 -2.04 8.01
CA ALA A 124 -9.47 -3.01 8.79
C ALA A 124 -9.33 -4.45 8.26
N ALA A 125 -9.28 -4.64 6.93
CA ALA A 125 -8.97 -5.94 6.33
C ALA A 125 -7.57 -6.42 6.72
N MET A 126 -6.56 -5.53 6.73
CA MET A 126 -5.22 -5.85 7.22
C MET A 126 -5.22 -6.23 8.71
N LEU A 127 -6.00 -5.55 9.56
CA LEU A 127 -6.17 -5.93 10.98
C LEU A 127 -6.71 -7.35 11.10
N LEU A 128 -7.74 -7.69 10.32
CA LEU A 128 -8.33 -9.04 10.33
C LEU A 128 -7.30 -10.08 9.88
N ARG A 129 -6.53 -9.79 8.84
CA ARG A 129 -5.49 -10.69 8.32
C ARG A 129 -4.34 -10.89 9.30
N PHE A 130 -3.74 -9.81 9.78
CA PHE A 130 -2.48 -9.88 10.51
C PHE A 130 -2.65 -10.06 12.02
N SER A 131 -3.66 -9.44 12.64
CA SER A 131 -3.90 -9.55 14.09
C SER A 131 -4.93 -10.62 14.43
N ALA A 132 -6.09 -10.59 13.80
CA ALA A 132 -7.16 -11.56 14.08
C ALA A 132 -6.95 -12.92 13.39
N LYS A 133 -5.99 -13.04 12.46
CA LYS A 133 -5.71 -14.25 11.69
C LYS A 133 -6.93 -14.78 10.92
N ASN A 134 -7.81 -13.89 10.52
CA ASN A 134 -9.03 -14.21 9.76
C ASN A 134 -8.87 -13.78 8.29
N GLU A 135 -8.20 -14.62 7.52
CA GLU A 135 -7.96 -14.37 6.09
C GLU A 135 -9.25 -14.33 5.28
N ALA A 136 -10.25 -15.14 5.64
CA ALA A 136 -11.53 -15.21 4.93
C ALA A 136 -12.28 -13.86 5.03
N ALA A 137 -12.35 -13.27 6.22
CA ALA A 137 -12.98 -11.96 6.42
C ALA A 137 -12.19 -10.83 5.72
N ALA A 138 -10.87 -10.88 5.76
CA ALA A 138 -10.03 -9.90 5.05
C ALA A 138 -10.31 -9.93 3.54
N ARG A 139 -10.34 -11.11 2.93
CA ARG A 139 -10.65 -11.29 1.50
C ARG A 139 -12.07 -10.88 1.13
N ALA A 140 -13.04 -11.08 2.02
CA ALA A 140 -14.42 -10.65 1.78
C ALA A 140 -14.49 -9.12 1.65
N ILE A 141 -13.83 -8.37 2.54
CA ILE A 141 -13.73 -6.92 2.47
C ILE A 141 -13.04 -6.47 1.18
N GLU A 142 -11.89 -7.05 0.84
CA GLU A 142 -11.15 -6.71 -0.39
C GLU A 142 -11.98 -7.00 -1.65
N ALA A 143 -12.70 -8.11 -1.67
CA ALA A 143 -13.59 -8.46 -2.78
C ALA A 143 -14.75 -7.47 -2.91
N ALA A 144 -15.36 -7.06 -1.79
CA ALA A 144 -16.43 -6.07 -1.78
C ALA A 144 -15.96 -4.71 -2.32
N VAL A 145 -14.78 -4.23 -1.89
CA VAL A 145 -14.17 -3.00 -2.42
C VAL A 145 -13.95 -3.11 -3.92
N ASN A 146 -13.33 -4.19 -4.38
CA ASN A 146 -13.07 -4.40 -5.82
C ASN A 146 -14.36 -4.44 -6.64
N ALA A 147 -15.42 -5.07 -6.13
CA ALA A 147 -16.72 -5.14 -6.81
C ALA A 147 -17.39 -3.76 -6.93
N VAL A 148 -17.30 -2.91 -5.89
CA VAL A 148 -17.82 -1.54 -5.93
C VAL A 148 -17.10 -0.70 -6.97
N LEU A 149 -15.76 -0.79 -7.01
CA LEU A 149 -14.95 -0.07 -7.99
C LEU A 149 -15.18 -0.57 -9.42
N ALA A 150 -15.38 -1.88 -9.61
CA ALA A 150 -15.69 -2.48 -10.91
C ALA A 150 -17.05 -2.02 -11.44
N ASP A 151 -18.04 -1.73 -10.58
CA ASP A 151 -19.31 -1.11 -10.93
C ASP A 151 -19.22 0.40 -11.19
N ASN A 152 -17.99 0.95 -11.23
CA ASN A 152 -17.70 2.36 -11.46
C ASN A 152 -18.32 3.31 -10.41
N ILE A 153 -18.54 2.82 -9.18
CA ILE A 153 -18.97 3.63 -8.03
C ILE A 153 -17.72 4.18 -7.34
N LYS A 154 -17.61 5.50 -7.27
CA LYS A 154 -16.39 6.17 -6.82
C LYS A 154 -16.68 7.37 -5.93
N THR A 155 -15.75 7.71 -5.08
CA THR A 155 -15.71 8.99 -4.38
C THR A 155 -15.11 10.08 -5.29
N PRO A 156 -15.31 11.38 -4.98
CA PRO A 156 -14.87 12.47 -5.84
C PRO A 156 -13.40 12.45 -6.26
N ASP A 157 -12.50 11.94 -5.41
CA ASP A 157 -11.05 11.82 -5.65
C ASP A 157 -10.68 10.82 -6.75
N LEU A 158 -11.54 9.82 -7.00
CA LEU A 158 -11.35 8.78 -8.01
C LEU A 158 -12.26 8.95 -9.23
N ALA A 159 -13.20 9.87 -9.17
CA ALA A 159 -14.27 9.97 -10.15
C ALA A 159 -13.78 10.46 -11.51
N ASP A 160 -14.36 9.89 -12.56
CA ASP A 160 -14.29 10.35 -13.95
C ASP A 160 -15.68 10.64 -14.49
N GLU A 161 -15.79 11.07 -15.76
CA GLU A 161 -17.05 11.47 -16.38
C GLU A 161 -18.14 10.37 -16.40
N SER A 162 -17.72 9.10 -16.31
CA SER A 162 -18.61 7.93 -16.35
C SER A 162 -18.99 7.40 -14.96
N SER A 163 -18.37 7.93 -13.90
CA SER A 163 -18.50 7.40 -12.55
C SER A 163 -19.83 7.75 -11.90
N LYS A 164 -20.42 6.81 -11.16
CA LYS A 164 -21.42 7.10 -10.15
C LYS A 164 -20.71 7.64 -8.91
N VAL A 165 -20.76 8.96 -8.72
CA VAL A 165 -20.09 9.62 -7.59
C VAL A 165 -20.93 9.52 -6.33
N VAL A 166 -20.32 9.07 -5.23
CA VAL A 166 -20.94 8.91 -3.91
C VAL A 166 -20.08 9.55 -2.82
N GLY A 167 -20.73 9.91 -1.71
CA GLY A 167 -20.02 10.44 -0.54
C GLY A 167 -19.43 9.35 0.35
N THR A 168 -18.68 9.78 1.39
CA THR A 168 -17.98 8.90 2.34
C THR A 168 -18.87 7.83 2.95
N MET A 169 -20.01 8.23 3.53
CA MET A 169 -20.92 7.31 4.23
C MET A 169 -21.63 6.36 3.26
N GLU A 170 -22.04 6.87 2.10
CA GLU A 170 -22.70 6.05 1.07
C GLU A 170 -21.72 5.00 0.52
N MET A 171 -20.47 5.38 0.24
CA MET A 171 -19.45 4.44 -0.17
C MET A 171 -19.22 3.33 0.87
N ALA A 172 -19.09 3.70 2.15
CA ALA A 172 -18.91 2.76 3.23
C ALA A 172 -20.11 1.77 3.35
N GLN A 173 -21.34 2.27 3.21
CA GLN A 173 -22.54 1.43 3.25
C GLN A 173 -22.61 0.46 2.06
N ILE A 174 -22.35 0.95 0.84
CA ILE A 174 -22.34 0.12 -0.36
C ILE A 174 -21.33 -1.01 -0.26
N ILE A 175 -20.14 -0.74 0.31
CA ILE A 175 -19.12 -1.79 0.55
C ILE A 175 -19.63 -2.77 1.61
N ALA A 176 -20.17 -2.29 2.73
CA ALA A 176 -20.69 -3.13 3.81
C ALA A 176 -21.80 -4.08 3.35
N ASP A 177 -22.68 -3.62 2.48
CA ASP A 177 -23.79 -4.43 1.93
C ASP A 177 -23.31 -5.55 0.99
N ARG A 178 -22.01 -5.57 0.63
CA ARG A 178 -21.40 -6.57 -0.26
C ARG A 178 -20.49 -7.57 0.45
N ILE A 179 -20.29 -7.40 1.76
CA ILE A 179 -19.51 -8.33 2.60
C ILE A 179 -20.42 -9.49 3.03
#